data_ff88b13fc43ffdf6d3c964f2920cdc9d
#
_entry.id   ff88b13fc43ffdf6d3c964f2920cdc9d
#
_cell.length_a   1.000
_cell.length_b   1.000
_cell.length_c   1.000
_cell.angle_alpha   90.00
_cell.angle_beta   90.00
_cell.angle_gamma   90.00
#
_symmetry.space_group_name_H-M   'P 1'
#
loop_
_entity.id
_entity.type
_entity.pdbx_description
1 polymer ?
#
loop_
_entity_poly.entity_id
_entity_poly.type
_entity_poly.pdbx_seq_one_letter_code
_entity_poly.pdbx_strand_id
1 'polypeptide(L)'
;AAGSGKTAVLVERIINKIINEKIDIDKLLVVTFTNAAASEMRERVLDAIYKKLEEDSENENLQRQITLLNKASICTIDSFCLEVVRNNFYELDNVSPNFRIADTTEIELLKQEVLEDIFEKKYEEDNDEFIKLIHTYTSYRDDTPLKELVLKINNYIQSNPFPEKWLTDKIEMFNLKDRLDEDFANTIWGKELLKEVDEELVDILSTFESISKKLTLDKELEKYYQTIRNDIDMLENLKRSLNSWDKAYEINQNLKFPTWPRQKVESELKDEAKKIRDDGKKKLSKILDKILIYNSRQANEDIYDMYSILSKLKNLIFEFNEEFSKRKRNKNIVDFNDIEHFALKILLKEENGKIQVSEVAKRYQEKYLEIAIDEYQDSNLVQEYILSSVSKGNNIFMVGDVKQSIYKFRQARPDLFLSKYKTYKLKQDKTENDDLKIQLFKNFRSRDNVLDFTNIVFQDIMSNDLGDIEYDEKEYLNLGADYPELKQNFATEIDIIDLKEEEKQENIENEEIFEEKNEEEEERV
;
A
#
# COMPACT_ATOMS: atom_id res chain seq x y z
N ALA A 1 1.30 0.51 -19.73
CA ALA A 1 -0.12 0.10 -19.76
C ALA A 1 -0.27 -1.42 -19.72
N ALA A 2 -1.41 -1.92 -19.25
CA ALA A 2 -1.76 -3.34 -19.33
C ALA A 2 -1.69 -3.81 -20.80
N GLY A 3 -1.22 -5.05 -21.04
CA GLY A 3 -1.14 -5.62 -22.40
C GLY A 3 -0.22 -4.88 -23.37
N SER A 4 0.66 -4.01 -22.91
CA SER A 4 1.56 -3.21 -23.76
C SER A 4 2.86 -3.93 -24.18
N GLY A 5 3.01 -5.21 -23.83
CA GLY A 5 4.19 -5.99 -24.18
C GLY A 5 5.42 -5.70 -23.31
N LYS A 6 5.25 -5.28 -22.04
CA LYS A 6 6.35 -5.01 -21.09
C LYS A 6 7.40 -6.12 -21.07
N THR A 7 6.97 -7.36 -20.86
CA THR A 7 7.85 -8.53 -20.83
C THR A 7 8.55 -8.76 -22.18
N ALA A 8 7.88 -8.51 -23.32
CA ALA A 8 8.50 -8.62 -24.65
C ALA A 8 9.60 -7.56 -24.84
N VAL A 9 9.38 -6.33 -24.37
CA VAL A 9 10.40 -5.27 -24.39
C VAL A 9 11.60 -5.66 -23.52
N LEU A 10 11.37 -6.30 -22.37
CA LEU A 10 12.43 -6.78 -21.51
C LEU A 10 13.27 -7.88 -22.20
N VAL A 11 12.63 -8.85 -22.83
CA VAL A 11 13.32 -9.91 -23.60
C VAL A 11 14.13 -9.28 -24.75
N GLU A 12 13.53 -8.39 -25.54
CA GLU A 12 14.23 -7.72 -26.65
C GLU A 12 15.44 -6.91 -26.15
N ARG A 13 15.33 -6.27 -24.99
CA ARG A 13 16.46 -5.58 -24.37
C ARG A 13 17.59 -6.53 -24.01
N ILE A 14 17.27 -7.69 -23.42
CA ILE A 14 18.26 -8.72 -23.06
C ILE A 14 18.97 -9.20 -24.35
N ILE A 15 18.23 -9.50 -25.38
CA ILE A 15 18.79 -9.94 -26.68
C ILE A 15 19.66 -8.85 -27.29
N ASN A 16 19.24 -7.59 -27.25
CA ASN A 16 20.04 -6.47 -27.75
C ASN A 16 21.37 -6.34 -26.99
N LYS A 17 21.37 -6.53 -25.65
CA LYS A 17 22.58 -6.56 -24.84
C LYS A 17 23.54 -7.67 -25.26
N ILE A 18 23.00 -8.86 -25.50
CA ILE A 18 23.80 -10.03 -25.93
C ILE A 18 24.40 -9.83 -27.33
N ILE A 19 23.61 -9.37 -28.30
CA ILE A 19 24.00 -9.30 -29.69
C ILE A 19 24.85 -8.06 -29.98
N ASN A 20 24.35 -6.89 -29.64
CA ASN A 20 24.93 -5.61 -30.03
C ASN A 20 26.01 -5.13 -29.03
N GLU A 21 25.78 -5.31 -27.75
CA GLU A 21 26.74 -4.90 -26.73
C GLU A 21 27.70 -6.05 -26.34
N LYS A 22 27.48 -7.26 -26.85
CA LYS A 22 28.29 -8.47 -26.57
C LYS A 22 28.44 -8.79 -25.10
N ILE A 23 27.41 -8.53 -24.33
CA ILE A 23 27.36 -8.83 -22.91
C ILE A 23 26.92 -10.28 -22.74
N ASP A 24 27.67 -11.06 -21.97
CA ASP A 24 27.29 -12.43 -21.63
C ASP A 24 26.05 -12.43 -20.73
N ILE A 25 25.12 -13.35 -20.95
CA ILE A 25 23.85 -13.42 -20.22
C ILE A 25 24.03 -13.69 -18.72
N ASP A 26 25.12 -14.35 -18.32
CA ASP A 26 25.47 -14.57 -16.91
C ASP A 26 25.93 -13.28 -16.17
N LYS A 27 26.13 -12.18 -16.93
CA LYS A 27 26.39 -10.83 -16.41
C LYS A 27 25.13 -9.99 -16.26
N LEU A 28 23.98 -10.57 -16.53
CA LEU A 28 22.67 -9.94 -16.31
C LEU A 28 21.98 -10.60 -15.12
N LEU A 29 21.36 -9.78 -14.27
CA LEU A 29 20.42 -10.24 -13.26
C LEU A 29 19.02 -9.88 -13.74
N VAL A 30 18.17 -10.89 -13.94
CA VAL A 30 16.77 -10.72 -14.34
C VAL A 30 15.88 -11.24 -13.22
N VAL A 31 15.14 -10.34 -12.59
CA VAL A 31 14.28 -10.63 -11.44
C VAL A 31 12.82 -10.57 -11.85
N THR A 32 12.08 -11.61 -11.50
CA THR A 32 10.63 -11.73 -11.74
C THR A 32 9.90 -11.99 -10.42
N PHE A 33 8.58 -11.79 -10.44
CA PHE A 33 7.76 -11.97 -9.23
C PHE A 33 7.48 -13.46 -8.90
N THR A 34 7.40 -14.34 -9.91
CA THR A 34 7.10 -15.75 -9.72
C THR A 34 8.10 -16.66 -10.43
N ASN A 35 8.27 -17.90 -9.91
CA ASN A 35 9.09 -18.91 -10.57
C ASN A 35 8.58 -19.27 -11.97
N ALA A 36 7.26 -19.26 -12.19
CA ALA A 36 6.68 -19.48 -13.51
C ALA A 36 7.09 -18.37 -14.49
N ALA A 37 7.04 -17.10 -14.07
CA ALA A 37 7.49 -15.96 -14.88
C ALA A 37 9.00 -16.03 -15.17
N ALA A 38 9.82 -16.45 -14.20
CA ALA A 38 11.26 -16.65 -14.41
C ALA A 38 11.53 -17.76 -15.44
N SER A 39 10.80 -18.88 -15.38
CA SER A 39 10.92 -19.97 -16.34
C SER A 39 10.48 -19.53 -17.74
N GLU A 40 9.34 -18.87 -17.85
CA GLU A 40 8.83 -18.30 -19.11
C GLU A 40 9.82 -17.28 -19.70
N MET A 41 10.39 -16.41 -18.87
CA MET A 41 11.41 -15.45 -19.30
C MET A 41 12.62 -16.15 -19.89
N ARG A 42 13.08 -17.23 -19.24
CA ARG A 42 14.21 -18.04 -19.71
C ARG A 42 13.92 -18.71 -21.07
N GLU A 43 12.73 -19.28 -21.24
CA GLU A 43 12.27 -19.86 -22.50
C GLU A 43 12.20 -18.82 -23.61
N ARG A 44 11.61 -17.67 -23.35
CA ARG A 44 11.51 -16.56 -24.33
C ARG A 44 12.87 -16.05 -24.76
N VAL A 45 13.84 -15.93 -23.84
CA VAL A 45 15.22 -15.55 -24.19
C VAL A 45 15.87 -16.64 -25.03
N LEU A 46 15.69 -17.91 -24.69
CA LEU A 46 16.21 -19.03 -25.46
C LEU A 46 15.66 -19.07 -26.90
N ASP A 47 14.33 -18.93 -27.03
CA ASP A 47 13.67 -18.90 -28.35
C ASP A 47 14.14 -17.72 -29.21
N ALA A 48 14.36 -16.57 -28.59
CA ALA A 48 14.87 -15.39 -29.28
C ALA A 48 16.33 -15.59 -29.75
N ILE A 49 17.16 -16.29 -28.96
CA ILE A 49 18.52 -16.68 -29.36
C ILE A 49 18.46 -17.65 -30.53
N TYR A 50 17.58 -18.68 -30.49
CA TYR A 50 17.43 -19.63 -31.59
C TYR A 50 16.98 -18.94 -32.88
N LYS A 51 15.99 -18.05 -32.84
CA LYS A 51 15.58 -17.27 -34.04
C LYS A 51 16.73 -16.50 -34.66
N LYS A 52 17.61 -15.93 -33.82
CA LYS A 52 18.80 -15.23 -34.32
C LYS A 52 19.87 -16.18 -34.89
N LEU A 53 19.99 -17.40 -34.36
CA LEU A 53 20.86 -18.43 -34.92
C LEU A 53 20.33 -18.98 -36.23
N GLU A 54 19.02 -18.99 -36.49
CA GLU A 54 18.45 -19.31 -37.82
C GLU A 54 18.89 -18.30 -38.88
N GLU A 55 19.06 -17.02 -38.49
CA GLU A 55 19.57 -15.96 -39.39
C GLU A 55 21.10 -16.04 -39.58
N ASP A 56 21.86 -16.49 -38.55
CA ASP A 56 23.32 -16.60 -38.55
C ASP A 56 23.75 -17.84 -37.75
N SER A 57 23.72 -19.00 -38.39
CA SER A 57 23.96 -20.31 -37.75
C SER A 57 25.39 -20.54 -37.28
N GLU A 58 26.36 -19.78 -37.77
CA GLU A 58 27.78 -19.88 -37.40
C GLU A 58 28.16 -18.91 -36.28
N ASN A 59 27.22 -18.19 -35.70
CA ASN A 59 27.48 -17.23 -34.64
C ASN A 59 27.90 -17.90 -33.33
N GLU A 60 29.19 -18.05 -33.13
CA GLU A 60 29.80 -18.69 -31.95
C GLU A 60 29.38 -18.01 -30.64
N ASN A 61 29.15 -16.66 -30.66
CA ASN A 61 28.69 -15.95 -29.47
C ASN A 61 27.31 -16.42 -29.07
N LEU A 62 26.34 -16.49 -29.98
CA LEU A 62 24.98 -16.94 -29.68
C LEU A 62 24.96 -18.41 -29.22
N GLN A 63 25.75 -19.29 -29.83
CA GLN A 63 25.88 -20.68 -29.37
C GLN A 63 26.42 -20.76 -27.94
N ARG A 64 27.39 -19.91 -27.60
CA ARG A 64 27.94 -19.81 -26.23
C ARG A 64 26.87 -19.32 -25.25
N GLN A 65 26.01 -18.36 -25.62
CA GLN A 65 24.96 -17.85 -24.73
C GLN A 65 23.94 -18.93 -24.32
N ILE A 66 23.62 -19.90 -25.20
CA ILE A 66 22.78 -21.06 -24.87
C ILE A 66 23.38 -21.83 -23.67
N THR A 67 24.69 -22.04 -23.70
CA THR A 67 25.39 -22.74 -22.61
C THR A 67 25.40 -21.90 -21.32
N LEU A 68 25.62 -20.59 -21.44
CA LEU A 68 25.63 -19.65 -20.31
C LEU A 68 24.23 -19.43 -19.70
N LEU A 69 23.15 -19.61 -20.48
CA LEU A 69 21.78 -19.44 -20.01
C LEU A 69 21.45 -20.33 -18.78
N ASN A 70 22.08 -21.52 -18.70
CA ASN A 70 21.94 -22.39 -17.54
C ASN A 70 22.56 -21.83 -16.25
N LYS A 71 23.47 -20.87 -16.37
CA LYS A 71 24.14 -20.17 -15.26
C LYS A 71 23.63 -18.74 -15.08
N ALA A 72 22.72 -18.30 -15.95
CA ALA A 72 22.20 -16.95 -15.92
C ALA A 72 21.27 -16.75 -14.71
N SER A 73 21.41 -15.61 -14.06
CA SER A 73 20.58 -15.22 -12.91
C SER A 73 19.23 -14.67 -13.43
N ILE A 74 18.37 -15.58 -13.95
CA ILE A 74 16.97 -15.30 -14.29
C ILE A 74 16.12 -16.02 -13.24
N CYS A 75 15.60 -15.32 -12.23
CA CYS A 75 15.04 -15.95 -11.04
C CYS A 75 14.06 -15.01 -10.30
N THR A 76 13.40 -15.54 -9.27
CA THR A 76 12.67 -14.68 -8.32
C THR A 76 13.65 -13.98 -7.39
N ILE A 77 13.19 -12.89 -6.74
CA ILE A 77 14.01 -12.18 -5.77
C ILE A 77 14.41 -13.10 -4.60
N ASP A 78 13.51 -13.95 -4.12
CA ASP A 78 13.80 -14.91 -3.04
C ASP A 78 14.89 -15.91 -3.45
N SER A 79 14.84 -16.38 -4.69
CA SER A 79 15.86 -17.28 -5.23
C SER A 79 17.22 -16.60 -5.32
N PHE A 80 17.25 -15.32 -5.71
CA PHE A 80 18.47 -14.51 -5.69
C PHE A 80 19.00 -14.31 -4.27
N CYS A 81 18.12 -13.95 -3.32
CA CYS A 81 18.49 -13.81 -1.91
C CYS A 81 19.05 -15.12 -1.35
N LEU A 82 18.42 -16.26 -1.67
CA LEU A 82 18.90 -17.57 -1.26
C LEU A 82 20.30 -17.90 -1.82
N GLU A 83 20.56 -17.53 -3.08
CA GLU A 83 21.91 -17.65 -3.69
C GLU A 83 22.92 -16.78 -2.93
N VAL A 84 22.59 -15.52 -2.63
CA VAL A 84 23.45 -14.61 -1.85
C VAL A 84 23.78 -15.21 -0.49
N VAL A 85 22.76 -15.69 0.22
CA VAL A 85 22.94 -16.29 1.57
C VAL A 85 23.80 -17.55 1.50
N ARG A 86 23.51 -18.49 0.60
CA ARG A 86 24.27 -19.74 0.48
C ARG A 86 25.73 -19.55 0.10
N ASN A 87 26.00 -18.56 -0.75
CA ASN A 87 27.37 -18.29 -1.18
C ASN A 87 28.17 -17.49 -0.16
N ASN A 88 27.53 -16.82 0.78
CA ASN A 88 28.19 -15.91 1.73
C ASN A 88 27.70 -16.10 3.18
N PHE A 89 27.22 -17.30 3.53
CA PHE A 89 26.71 -17.61 4.89
C PHE A 89 27.70 -17.32 6.02
N TYR A 90 28.99 -17.35 5.73
CA TYR A 90 30.06 -17.03 6.67
C TYR A 90 30.11 -15.56 7.12
N GLU A 91 29.40 -14.69 6.44
CA GLU A 91 29.18 -13.28 6.85
C GLU A 91 28.05 -13.13 7.90
N LEU A 92 27.36 -14.24 8.22
CA LEU A 92 26.26 -14.27 9.16
C LEU A 92 26.63 -15.01 10.44
N ASP A 93 26.30 -14.42 11.58
CA ASP A 93 26.44 -15.08 12.87
C ASP A 93 25.37 -16.15 13.07
N ASN A 94 25.81 -17.36 13.46
CA ASN A 94 24.94 -18.46 13.88
C ASN A 94 23.94 -18.96 12.80
N VAL A 95 24.28 -18.86 11.53
CA VAL A 95 23.49 -19.46 10.42
C VAL A 95 24.28 -20.67 9.89
N SER A 96 23.64 -21.84 9.96
CA SER A 96 24.25 -23.07 9.42
C SER A 96 24.19 -23.08 7.89
N PRO A 97 25.23 -23.54 7.17
CA PRO A 97 25.18 -23.65 5.71
C PRO A 97 24.12 -24.65 5.21
N ASN A 98 23.72 -25.60 6.06
CA ASN A 98 22.76 -26.67 5.72
C ASN A 98 21.35 -26.37 6.18
N PHE A 99 20.97 -25.09 6.32
CA PHE A 99 19.59 -24.74 6.64
C PHE A 99 18.62 -25.20 5.54
N ARG A 100 17.41 -25.53 5.95
CA ARG A 100 16.30 -25.75 5.02
C ARG A 100 15.27 -24.62 5.12
N ILE A 101 14.58 -24.39 4.03
CA ILE A 101 13.40 -23.49 4.05
C ILE A 101 12.24 -24.32 4.62
N ALA A 102 11.63 -23.82 5.67
CA ALA A 102 10.45 -24.43 6.26
C ALA A 102 9.21 -24.13 5.41
N ASP A 103 8.26 -25.05 5.42
CA ASP A 103 6.95 -24.79 4.81
C ASP A 103 6.10 -23.83 5.67
N THR A 104 5.08 -23.25 5.04
CA THR A 104 4.24 -22.25 5.68
C THR A 104 3.54 -22.80 6.92
N THR A 105 3.05 -24.04 6.88
CA THR A 105 2.35 -24.67 8.00
C THR A 105 3.29 -24.86 9.20
N GLU A 106 4.52 -25.31 8.96
CA GLU A 106 5.52 -25.47 10.01
C GLU A 106 5.85 -24.13 10.67
N ILE A 107 5.99 -23.07 9.88
CA ILE A 107 6.26 -21.73 10.38
C ILE A 107 5.10 -21.18 11.21
N GLU A 108 3.85 -21.35 10.75
CA GLU A 108 2.68 -20.87 11.51
C GLU A 108 2.51 -21.63 12.83
N LEU A 109 2.72 -22.95 12.84
CA LEU A 109 2.70 -23.74 14.08
C LEU A 109 3.79 -23.30 15.05
N LEU A 110 5.01 -23.03 14.55
CA LEU A 110 6.10 -22.59 15.38
C LEU A 110 5.86 -21.18 15.97
N LYS A 111 5.23 -20.28 15.22
CA LYS A 111 4.81 -18.96 15.73
C LYS A 111 3.82 -19.08 16.88
N GLN A 112 2.83 -19.98 16.74
CA GLN A 112 1.84 -20.25 17.81
C GLN A 112 2.52 -20.81 19.06
N GLU A 113 3.36 -21.84 18.89
CA GLU A 113 4.13 -22.45 19.99
C GLU A 113 4.96 -21.42 20.76
N VAL A 114 5.67 -20.55 20.05
CA VAL A 114 6.50 -19.52 20.68
C VAL A 114 5.66 -18.49 21.44
N LEU A 115 4.53 -18.07 20.88
CA LEU A 115 3.64 -17.14 21.57
C LEU A 115 3.01 -17.75 22.82
N GLU A 116 2.55 -18.99 22.76
CA GLU A 116 2.04 -19.71 23.93
C GLU A 116 3.07 -19.73 25.06
N ASP A 117 4.32 -20.16 24.76
CA ASP A 117 5.38 -20.22 25.75
C ASP A 117 5.72 -18.84 26.38
N ILE A 118 5.71 -17.77 25.57
CA ILE A 118 5.94 -16.41 26.08
C ILE A 118 4.79 -15.95 26.97
N PHE A 119 3.56 -16.21 26.59
CA PHE A 119 2.37 -15.80 27.34
C PHE A 119 2.28 -16.57 28.66
N GLU A 120 2.46 -17.92 28.64
CA GLU A 120 2.49 -18.73 29.85
C GLU A 120 3.54 -18.22 30.84
N LYS A 121 4.76 -17.97 30.37
CA LYS A 121 5.84 -17.44 31.19
C LYS A 121 5.47 -16.08 31.82
N LYS A 122 4.87 -15.17 31.04
CA LYS A 122 4.47 -13.85 31.55
C LYS A 122 3.32 -13.91 32.55
N TYR A 123 2.41 -14.87 32.42
CA TYR A 123 1.38 -15.13 33.41
C TYR A 123 1.96 -15.70 34.71
N GLU A 124 2.95 -16.62 34.62
CA GLU A 124 3.61 -17.19 35.78
C GLU A 124 4.44 -16.14 36.56
N GLU A 125 5.05 -15.19 35.86
CA GLU A 125 5.84 -14.09 36.45
C GLU A 125 4.98 -12.97 37.05
N ASP A 126 3.64 -13.02 36.92
CA ASP A 126 2.68 -11.99 37.33
C ASP A 126 3.09 -10.59 36.83
N ASN A 127 3.41 -10.51 35.54
CA ASN A 127 4.00 -9.34 34.90
C ASN A 127 2.96 -8.22 34.72
N ASP A 128 3.00 -7.21 35.59
CA ASP A 128 2.07 -6.07 35.60
C ASP A 128 1.96 -5.35 34.24
N GLU A 129 3.06 -5.26 33.48
CA GLU A 129 3.06 -4.61 32.17
C GLU A 129 2.33 -5.43 31.12
N PHE A 130 2.49 -6.75 31.18
CA PHE A 130 1.80 -7.70 30.31
C PHE A 130 0.30 -7.74 30.64
N ILE A 131 -0.06 -7.77 31.91
CA ILE A 131 -1.47 -7.73 32.35
C ILE A 131 -2.16 -6.46 31.84
N LYS A 132 -1.48 -5.31 31.82
CA LYS A 132 -2.04 -4.09 31.22
C LYS A 132 -2.28 -4.23 29.71
N LEU A 133 -1.41 -4.90 28.96
CA LEU A 133 -1.66 -5.19 27.53
C LEU A 133 -2.88 -6.09 27.36
N ILE A 134 -2.98 -7.16 28.14
CA ILE A 134 -4.15 -8.05 28.16
C ILE A 134 -5.43 -7.23 28.36
N HIS A 135 -5.49 -6.40 29.40
CA HIS A 135 -6.67 -5.57 29.67
C HIS A 135 -6.99 -4.55 28.58
N THR A 136 -5.97 -4.11 27.83
CA THR A 136 -6.15 -3.11 26.75
C THR A 136 -6.67 -3.72 25.47
N TYR A 137 -6.16 -4.89 25.08
CA TYR A 137 -6.39 -5.46 23.75
C TYR A 137 -7.29 -6.71 23.74
N THR A 138 -7.65 -7.23 24.92
CA THR A 138 -8.40 -8.49 25.00
C THR A 138 -9.64 -8.35 25.88
N SER A 139 -10.56 -9.31 25.77
CA SER A 139 -11.65 -9.50 26.73
C SER A 139 -11.19 -10.41 27.89
N TYR A 140 -11.90 -10.38 29.02
CA TYR A 140 -11.51 -10.97 30.31
C TYR A 140 -11.16 -12.49 30.31
N ARG A 141 -11.34 -13.21 29.19
CA ARG A 141 -11.13 -14.67 29.13
C ARG A 141 -10.41 -15.17 27.88
N ASP A 142 -9.97 -14.30 27.00
CA ASP A 142 -9.41 -14.68 25.71
C ASP A 142 -8.26 -13.75 25.33
N ASP A 143 -7.04 -14.26 25.28
CA ASP A 143 -5.82 -13.54 24.90
C ASP A 143 -5.48 -13.64 23.40
N THR A 144 -6.29 -14.40 22.66
CA THR A 144 -6.12 -14.58 21.19
C THR A 144 -6.00 -13.26 20.42
N PRO A 145 -6.81 -12.20 20.71
CA PRO A 145 -6.69 -10.95 19.98
C PRO A 145 -5.31 -10.27 20.13
N LEU A 146 -4.67 -10.37 21.29
CA LEU A 146 -3.31 -9.84 21.48
C LEU A 146 -2.27 -10.68 20.74
N LYS A 147 -2.39 -12.02 20.75
CA LYS A 147 -1.53 -12.92 19.99
C LYS A 147 -1.61 -12.64 18.48
N GLU A 148 -2.81 -12.50 17.96
CA GLU A 148 -3.04 -12.15 16.55
C GLU A 148 -2.47 -10.77 16.20
N LEU A 149 -2.62 -9.79 17.10
CA LEU A 149 -2.06 -8.45 16.92
C LEU A 149 -0.52 -8.48 16.86
N VAL A 150 0.12 -9.24 17.76
CA VAL A 150 1.58 -9.42 17.77
C VAL A 150 2.05 -10.02 16.44
N LEU A 151 1.39 -11.10 15.96
CA LEU A 151 1.73 -11.74 14.69
C LEU A 151 1.50 -10.82 13.49
N LYS A 152 0.39 -10.09 13.47
CA LYS A 152 0.05 -9.15 12.40
C LYS A 152 1.07 -8.03 12.29
N ILE A 153 1.45 -7.41 13.41
CA ILE A 153 2.45 -6.35 13.43
C ILE A 153 3.82 -6.93 13.07
N ASN A 154 4.17 -8.09 13.63
CA ASN A 154 5.41 -8.75 13.31
C ASN A 154 5.56 -9.04 11.81
N ASN A 155 4.55 -9.64 11.18
CA ASN A 155 4.56 -9.89 9.74
C ASN A 155 4.66 -8.59 8.93
N TYR A 156 4.00 -7.52 9.40
CA TYR A 156 4.05 -6.22 8.73
C TYR A 156 5.45 -5.60 8.76
N ILE A 157 6.12 -5.60 9.92
CA ILE A 157 7.44 -4.97 10.06
C ILE A 157 8.53 -5.69 9.28
N GLN A 158 8.38 -7.00 8.99
CA GLN A 158 9.36 -7.76 8.20
C GLN A 158 9.48 -7.27 6.75
N SER A 159 8.50 -6.53 6.24
CA SER A 159 8.61 -5.88 4.93
C SER A 159 9.51 -4.63 4.91
N ASN A 160 10.04 -4.23 6.08
CA ASN A 160 10.96 -3.11 6.22
C ASN A 160 12.41 -3.60 6.35
N PRO A 161 13.39 -2.90 5.76
CA PRO A 161 14.80 -3.31 5.82
C PRO A 161 15.37 -3.39 7.24
N PHE A 162 14.83 -2.58 8.15
CA PHE A 162 15.24 -2.49 9.56
C PHE A 162 13.99 -2.55 10.46
N PRO A 163 13.41 -3.75 10.68
CA PRO A 163 12.11 -3.90 11.34
C PRO A 163 12.04 -3.28 12.73
N GLU A 164 13.03 -3.57 13.58
CA GLU A 164 13.04 -3.08 14.97
C GLU A 164 13.19 -1.56 15.04
N LYS A 165 14.09 -1.01 14.23
CA LYS A 165 14.29 0.43 14.13
C LYS A 165 13.01 1.11 13.64
N TRP A 166 12.41 0.58 12.57
CA TRP A 166 11.18 1.12 12.01
C TRP A 166 10.05 1.16 13.04
N LEU A 167 9.83 0.04 13.76
CA LEU A 167 8.79 -0.01 14.79
C LEU A 167 9.10 0.95 15.95
N THR A 168 10.35 1.04 16.37
CA THR A 168 10.78 1.98 17.41
C THR A 168 10.52 3.42 16.96
N ASP A 169 10.95 3.81 15.77
CA ASP A 169 10.77 5.17 15.23
C ASP A 169 9.27 5.52 15.13
N LYS A 170 8.43 4.56 14.72
CA LYS A 170 6.97 4.77 14.64
C LYS A 170 6.32 4.97 16.01
N ILE A 171 6.74 4.23 17.01
CA ILE A 171 6.20 4.36 18.38
C ILE A 171 6.73 5.65 19.03
N GLU A 172 7.99 6.03 18.79
CA GLU A 172 8.53 7.29 19.31
C GLU A 172 7.77 8.54 18.77
N MET A 173 7.05 8.43 17.65
CA MET A 173 6.18 9.51 17.19
C MET A 173 5.07 9.84 18.20
N PHE A 174 4.63 8.87 19.02
CA PHE A 174 3.64 9.06 20.08
C PHE A 174 4.24 9.69 21.36
N ASN A 175 5.55 9.80 21.47
CA ASN A 175 6.24 10.39 22.61
C ASN A 175 6.17 11.93 22.58
N LEU A 176 5.02 12.46 22.94
CA LEU A 176 4.77 13.91 22.94
C LEU A 176 5.07 14.57 24.30
N LYS A 177 5.82 13.90 25.21
CA LYS A 177 6.08 14.37 26.58
C LYS A 177 6.51 15.85 26.66
N ASP A 178 7.41 16.28 25.79
CA ASP A 178 7.96 17.63 25.80
C ASP A 178 7.18 18.60 24.86
N ARG A 179 6.07 18.13 24.28
CA ARG A 179 5.28 18.85 23.27
C ARG A 179 3.79 18.94 23.61
N LEU A 180 3.41 18.67 24.85
CA LEU A 180 2.00 18.66 25.29
C LEU A 180 1.30 20.01 25.10
N ASP A 181 2.04 21.12 25.22
CA ASP A 181 1.50 22.47 25.08
C ASP A 181 1.63 23.05 23.65
N GLU A 182 2.12 22.25 22.68
CA GLU A 182 2.17 22.69 21.28
C GLU A 182 0.78 22.56 20.62
N ASP A 183 0.53 23.43 19.61
CA ASP A 183 -0.68 23.31 18.80
C ASP A 183 -0.70 21.93 18.08
N PHE A 184 -1.77 21.18 18.27
CA PHE A 184 -1.89 19.81 17.75
C PHE A 184 -1.82 19.75 16.23
N ALA A 185 -2.17 20.84 15.52
CA ALA A 185 -1.99 20.97 14.08
C ALA A 185 -0.52 20.84 13.62
N ASN A 186 0.46 20.98 14.53
CA ASN A 186 1.88 20.77 14.22
C ASN A 186 2.28 19.29 14.25
N THR A 187 1.44 18.41 14.79
CA THR A 187 1.65 16.97 14.78
C THR A 187 1.24 16.35 13.43
N ILE A 188 1.67 15.12 13.16
CA ILE A 188 1.23 14.39 11.98
C ILE A 188 -0.27 14.06 12.05
N TRP A 189 -0.77 13.69 13.23
CA TRP A 189 -2.19 13.35 13.43
C TRP A 189 -3.08 14.57 13.24
N GLY A 190 -2.73 15.69 13.87
CA GLY A 190 -3.49 16.93 13.76
C GLY A 190 -3.57 17.42 12.31
N LYS A 191 -2.48 17.30 11.54
CA LYS A 191 -2.47 17.64 10.11
C LYS A 191 -3.42 16.78 9.29
N GLU A 192 -3.38 15.45 9.48
CA GLU A 192 -4.25 14.53 8.72
C GLU A 192 -5.72 14.72 9.12
N LEU A 193 -6.01 14.86 10.42
CA LEU A 193 -7.38 15.08 10.88
C LEU A 193 -7.95 16.43 10.39
N LEU A 194 -7.15 17.50 10.38
CA LEU A 194 -7.59 18.79 9.84
C LEU A 194 -7.74 18.75 8.32
N LYS A 195 -6.96 17.93 7.62
CA LYS A 195 -7.13 17.68 6.19
C LYS A 195 -8.48 17.02 5.89
N GLU A 196 -8.87 16.00 6.68
CA GLU A 196 -10.20 15.37 6.57
C GLU A 196 -11.34 16.38 6.77
N VAL A 197 -11.18 17.32 7.73
CA VAL A 197 -12.14 18.41 7.94
C VAL A 197 -12.16 19.38 6.75
N ASP A 198 -10.99 19.72 6.18
CA ASP A 198 -10.89 20.63 5.03
C ASP A 198 -11.57 20.04 3.78
N GLU A 199 -11.36 18.75 3.50
CA GLU A 199 -11.98 18.03 2.38
C GLU A 199 -13.51 18.03 2.49
N GLU A 200 -14.07 17.70 3.66
CA GLU A 200 -15.52 17.75 3.87
C GLU A 200 -16.08 19.19 3.76
N LEU A 201 -15.34 20.19 4.26
CA LEU A 201 -15.73 21.60 4.12
C LEU A 201 -15.72 22.04 2.65
N VAL A 202 -14.77 21.61 1.84
CA VAL A 202 -14.73 21.90 0.39
C VAL A 202 -15.99 21.38 -0.29
N ASP A 203 -16.40 20.15 -0.01
CA ASP A 203 -17.59 19.52 -0.58
C ASP A 203 -18.87 20.26 -0.18
N ILE A 204 -19.02 20.56 1.10
CA ILE A 204 -20.19 21.29 1.61
C ILE A 204 -20.25 22.70 1.02
N LEU A 205 -19.13 23.43 1.00
CA LEU A 205 -19.05 24.77 0.43
C LEU A 205 -19.39 24.78 -1.06
N SER A 206 -18.86 23.83 -1.83
CA SER A 206 -19.17 23.72 -3.27
C SER A 206 -20.66 23.53 -3.54
N THR A 207 -21.29 22.69 -2.73
CA THR A 207 -22.74 22.40 -2.81
C THR A 207 -23.57 23.62 -2.41
N PHE A 208 -23.17 24.33 -1.32
CA PHE A 208 -23.84 25.55 -0.85
C PHE A 208 -23.67 26.71 -1.83
N GLU A 209 -22.50 26.86 -2.45
CA GLU A 209 -22.31 27.86 -3.50
C GLU A 209 -23.14 27.58 -4.74
N SER A 210 -23.25 26.30 -5.15
CA SER A 210 -24.08 25.91 -6.30
C SER A 210 -25.55 26.27 -6.06
N ILE A 211 -26.10 25.89 -4.90
CA ILE A 211 -27.51 26.22 -4.58
C ILE A 211 -27.72 27.71 -4.36
N SER A 212 -26.75 28.42 -3.78
CA SER A 212 -26.75 29.86 -3.60
C SER A 212 -26.92 30.59 -4.94
N LYS A 213 -26.17 30.19 -5.97
CA LYS A 213 -26.30 30.76 -7.34
C LYS A 213 -27.70 30.55 -7.91
N LYS A 214 -28.30 29.37 -7.73
CA LYS A 214 -29.69 29.12 -8.19
C LYS A 214 -30.69 30.03 -7.47
N LEU A 215 -30.53 30.24 -6.15
CA LEU A 215 -31.45 31.08 -5.37
C LEU A 215 -31.42 32.56 -5.79
N THR A 216 -30.34 33.08 -6.38
CA THR A 216 -30.29 34.48 -6.88
C THR A 216 -31.20 34.73 -8.06
N LEU A 217 -31.70 33.69 -8.74
CA LEU A 217 -32.55 33.81 -9.92
C LEU A 217 -34.00 34.21 -9.57
N ASP A 218 -34.41 34.06 -8.30
CA ASP A 218 -35.74 34.35 -7.82
C ASP A 218 -35.70 35.34 -6.63
N LYS A 219 -36.23 36.54 -6.85
CA LYS A 219 -36.25 37.60 -5.82
C LYS A 219 -37.08 37.25 -4.57
N GLU A 220 -38.06 36.36 -4.69
CA GLU A 220 -38.85 35.91 -3.55
C GLU A 220 -38.05 35.03 -2.59
N LEU A 221 -36.92 34.46 -3.07
CA LEU A 221 -36.03 33.60 -2.31
C LEU A 221 -34.85 34.34 -1.65
N GLU A 222 -34.82 35.68 -1.73
CA GLU A 222 -33.71 36.52 -1.22
C GLU A 222 -33.32 36.17 0.24
N LYS A 223 -34.29 35.94 1.14
CA LYS A 223 -34.00 35.61 2.55
C LYS A 223 -33.30 34.23 2.71
N TYR A 224 -33.65 33.29 1.84
CA TYR A 224 -33.01 31.96 1.82
C TYR A 224 -31.61 32.06 1.26
N TYR A 225 -31.41 32.84 0.21
CA TYR A 225 -30.11 33.18 -0.33
C TYR A 225 -29.21 33.78 0.75
N GLN A 226 -29.65 34.81 1.48
CA GLN A 226 -28.87 35.43 2.55
C GLN A 226 -28.53 34.45 3.67
N THR A 227 -29.43 33.53 3.99
CA THR A 227 -29.16 32.48 4.99
C THR A 227 -28.05 31.53 4.55
N ILE A 228 -28.10 31.07 3.30
CA ILE A 228 -27.03 30.20 2.75
C ILE A 228 -25.70 30.97 2.64
N ARG A 229 -25.70 32.26 2.26
CA ARG A 229 -24.48 33.08 2.23
C ARG A 229 -23.87 33.23 3.62
N ASN A 230 -24.66 33.47 4.66
CA ASN A 230 -24.17 33.52 6.03
C ASN A 230 -23.59 32.17 6.47
N ASP A 231 -24.19 31.06 6.06
CA ASP A 231 -23.64 29.73 6.32
C ASP A 231 -22.30 29.55 5.60
N ILE A 232 -22.17 29.94 4.33
CA ILE A 232 -20.93 29.90 3.57
C ILE A 232 -19.84 30.73 4.26
N ASP A 233 -20.13 31.99 4.63
CA ASP A 233 -19.17 32.88 5.28
C ASP A 233 -18.66 32.28 6.62
N MET A 234 -19.56 31.64 7.35
CA MET A 234 -19.24 30.94 8.60
C MET A 234 -18.33 29.72 8.35
N LEU A 235 -18.65 28.88 7.35
CA LEU A 235 -17.85 27.72 7.00
C LEU A 235 -16.49 28.11 6.43
N GLU A 236 -16.40 29.17 5.61
CA GLU A 236 -15.12 29.71 5.16
C GLU A 236 -14.26 30.24 6.33
N ASN A 237 -14.88 30.81 7.36
CA ASN A 237 -14.15 31.23 8.55
C ASN A 237 -13.57 30.02 9.30
N LEU A 238 -14.34 28.94 9.46
CA LEU A 238 -13.83 27.69 10.01
C LEU A 238 -12.69 27.15 9.15
N LYS A 239 -12.86 27.09 7.83
CA LYS A 239 -11.81 26.64 6.90
C LYS A 239 -10.51 27.42 7.03
N ARG A 240 -10.57 28.74 7.14
CA ARG A 240 -9.38 29.60 7.34
C ARG A 240 -8.68 29.35 8.67
N SER A 241 -9.37 28.81 9.66
CA SER A 241 -8.81 28.52 10.99
C SER A 241 -8.10 27.17 11.07
N LEU A 242 -8.22 26.29 10.05
CA LEU A 242 -7.63 24.95 10.05
C LEU A 242 -6.08 24.93 10.05
N ASN A 243 -5.43 26.07 10.01
CA ASN A 243 -3.98 26.21 10.22
C ASN A 243 -3.58 26.13 11.71
N SER A 244 -4.53 26.11 12.64
CA SER A 244 -4.34 25.95 14.08
C SER A 244 -5.50 25.14 14.65
N TRP A 245 -5.17 24.08 15.36
CA TRP A 245 -6.15 23.19 15.99
C TRP A 245 -7.02 23.93 17.01
N ASP A 246 -6.38 24.74 17.88
CA ASP A 246 -7.10 25.45 18.92
C ASP A 246 -8.06 26.50 18.36
N LYS A 247 -7.68 27.21 17.29
CA LYS A 247 -8.58 28.16 16.62
C LYS A 247 -9.78 27.45 15.99
N ALA A 248 -9.53 26.32 15.31
CA ALA A 248 -10.62 25.53 14.72
C ALA A 248 -11.55 24.97 15.80
N TYR A 249 -10.99 24.48 16.90
CA TYR A 249 -11.74 24.03 18.06
C TYR A 249 -12.61 25.14 18.67
N GLU A 250 -12.06 26.34 18.92
CA GLU A 250 -12.80 27.49 19.45
C GLU A 250 -13.94 27.91 18.53
N ILE A 251 -13.73 27.94 17.22
CA ILE A 251 -14.77 28.25 16.25
C ILE A 251 -15.85 27.16 16.27
N ASN A 252 -15.47 25.88 16.32
CA ASN A 252 -16.42 24.77 16.41
C ASN A 252 -17.32 24.87 17.63
N GLN A 253 -16.77 25.18 18.81
CA GLN A 253 -17.55 25.35 20.04
C GLN A 253 -18.62 26.45 19.95
N ASN A 254 -18.41 27.44 19.10
CA ASN A 254 -19.28 28.57 18.89
C ASN A 254 -20.09 28.50 17.58
N LEU A 255 -19.96 27.41 16.81
CA LEU A 255 -20.59 27.26 15.50
C LEU A 255 -22.11 27.13 15.64
N LYS A 256 -22.86 28.12 15.18
CA LYS A 256 -24.31 28.14 15.24
C LYS A 256 -24.90 28.56 13.91
N PHE A 257 -25.54 27.63 13.26
CA PHE A 257 -26.26 27.92 12.00
C PHE A 257 -27.46 28.82 12.25
N PRO A 258 -27.65 29.89 11.45
CA PRO A 258 -28.83 30.72 11.49
C PRO A 258 -30.13 29.92 11.34
N THR A 259 -31.21 30.42 11.92
CA THR A 259 -32.53 29.79 11.78
C THR A 259 -33.03 29.90 10.32
N TRP A 260 -33.56 28.81 9.77
CA TRP A 260 -34.14 28.83 8.43
C TRP A 260 -35.37 29.78 8.38
N PRO A 261 -35.47 30.64 7.36
CA PRO A 261 -36.57 31.61 7.27
C PRO A 261 -37.93 30.94 7.22
N ARG A 262 -38.90 31.48 7.95
CA ARG A 262 -40.28 30.97 8.04
C ARG A 262 -41.24 31.67 7.06
N GLN A 263 -40.73 32.21 5.95
CA GLN A 263 -41.57 32.85 4.92
C GLN A 263 -42.40 31.81 4.15
N LYS A 264 -43.68 32.08 3.92
CA LYS A 264 -44.55 31.21 3.12
C LYS A 264 -44.30 31.49 1.64
N VAL A 265 -43.33 30.84 1.05
CA VAL A 265 -43.08 30.79 -0.39
C VAL A 265 -43.15 29.32 -0.79
N GLU A 266 -44.01 28.98 -1.74
CA GLU A 266 -44.04 27.63 -2.32
C GLU A 266 -43.07 27.59 -3.49
N SER A 267 -41.95 26.86 -3.33
CA SER A 267 -40.92 26.75 -4.35
C SER A 267 -40.13 25.47 -4.14
N GLU A 268 -40.04 24.63 -5.18
CA GLU A 268 -39.22 23.42 -5.19
C GLU A 268 -37.74 23.74 -4.88
N LEU A 269 -37.26 24.87 -5.42
CA LEU A 269 -35.87 25.31 -5.19
C LEU A 269 -35.60 25.66 -3.70
N LYS A 270 -36.59 26.22 -2.99
CA LYS A 270 -36.50 26.45 -1.54
C LYS A 270 -36.36 25.12 -0.77
N ASP A 271 -37.12 24.12 -1.18
CA ASP A 271 -37.12 22.81 -0.50
C ASP A 271 -35.85 22.03 -0.84
N GLU A 272 -35.34 22.11 -2.09
CA GLU A 272 -34.03 21.63 -2.50
C GLU A 272 -32.93 22.29 -1.66
N ALA A 273 -32.94 23.62 -1.54
CA ALA A 273 -31.96 24.37 -0.77
C ALA A 273 -31.96 24.01 0.72
N LYS A 274 -33.15 23.78 1.31
CA LYS A 274 -33.29 23.34 2.68
C LYS A 274 -32.69 21.95 2.88
N LYS A 275 -32.99 21.01 1.98
CA LYS A 275 -32.48 19.66 2.03
C LYS A 275 -30.94 19.65 1.95
N ILE A 276 -30.35 20.32 0.96
CA ILE A 276 -28.91 20.47 0.79
C ILE A 276 -28.26 21.04 2.06
N ARG A 277 -28.87 22.10 2.62
CA ARG A 277 -28.37 22.72 3.85
C ARG A 277 -28.41 21.77 5.04
N ASP A 278 -29.51 21.05 5.24
CA ASP A 278 -29.69 20.14 6.36
C ASP A 278 -28.75 18.93 6.23
N ASP A 279 -28.54 18.41 5.03
CA ASP A 279 -27.58 17.35 4.74
C ASP A 279 -26.14 17.82 4.99
N GLY A 280 -25.75 19.01 4.51
CA GLY A 280 -24.43 19.58 4.77
C GLY A 280 -24.17 19.82 6.26
N LYS A 281 -25.16 20.32 7.00
CA LYS A 281 -25.06 20.48 8.46
C LYS A 281 -24.86 19.14 9.17
N LYS A 282 -25.59 18.10 8.75
CA LYS A 282 -25.45 16.76 9.33
C LYS A 282 -24.07 16.16 9.07
N LYS A 283 -23.55 16.30 7.86
CA LYS A 283 -22.21 15.86 7.50
C LYS A 283 -21.16 16.59 8.33
N LEU A 284 -21.24 17.93 8.38
CA LEU A 284 -20.30 18.74 9.16
C LEU A 284 -20.32 18.40 10.65
N SER A 285 -21.50 18.32 11.28
CA SER A 285 -21.61 17.94 12.69
C SER A 285 -20.95 16.58 12.95
N LYS A 286 -21.23 15.60 12.09
CA LYS A 286 -20.67 14.25 12.23
C LYS A 286 -19.14 14.23 12.24
N ILE A 287 -18.48 15.06 11.41
CA ILE A 287 -17.01 15.11 11.35
C ILE A 287 -16.42 15.94 12.49
N LEU A 288 -17.03 17.10 12.78
CA LEU A 288 -16.55 17.98 13.87
C LEU A 288 -16.71 17.35 15.26
N ASP A 289 -17.84 16.67 15.50
CA ASP A 289 -18.12 15.95 16.75
C ASP A 289 -17.19 14.75 16.95
N LYS A 290 -16.55 14.27 15.88
CA LYS A 290 -15.56 13.18 15.90
C LYS A 290 -14.13 13.69 16.05
N ILE A 291 -13.78 14.81 15.42
CA ILE A 291 -12.39 15.28 15.28
C ILE A 291 -12.08 16.43 16.25
N LEU A 292 -12.85 17.52 16.22
CA LEU A 292 -12.59 18.72 17.03
C LEU A 292 -13.31 18.70 18.38
N ILE A 293 -13.09 17.61 19.15
CA ILE A 293 -13.73 17.40 20.47
C ILE A 293 -12.94 18.09 21.57
N TYR A 294 -11.61 18.11 21.46
CA TYR A 294 -10.66 18.54 22.46
C TYR A 294 -9.76 19.65 21.95
N ASN A 295 -9.22 20.47 22.86
CA ASN A 295 -8.16 21.41 22.56
C ASN A 295 -6.81 20.70 22.31
N SER A 296 -5.80 21.42 21.85
CA SER A 296 -4.48 20.86 21.52
C SER A 296 -3.84 20.11 22.67
N ARG A 297 -3.92 20.63 23.90
CA ARG A 297 -3.30 19.99 25.07
C ARG A 297 -3.93 18.62 25.35
N GLN A 298 -5.24 18.54 25.38
CA GLN A 298 -5.95 17.29 25.60
C GLN A 298 -5.68 16.28 24.49
N ALA A 299 -5.68 16.71 23.23
CA ALA A 299 -5.36 15.83 22.10
C ALA A 299 -3.91 15.31 22.15
N ASN A 300 -2.95 16.15 22.56
CA ASN A 300 -1.56 15.74 22.76
C ASN A 300 -1.42 14.76 23.93
N GLU A 301 -2.14 14.97 25.04
CA GLU A 301 -2.16 14.08 26.20
C GLU A 301 -2.72 12.71 25.82
N ASP A 302 -3.82 12.63 25.07
CA ASP A 302 -4.42 11.37 24.58
C ASP A 302 -3.43 10.57 23.70
N ILE A 303 -2.72 11.23 22.79
CA ILE A 303 -1.67 10.60 21.98
C ILE A 303 -0.51 10.10 22.86
N TYR A 304 -0.06 10.92 23.81
CA TYR A 304 1.03 10.53 24.70
C TYR A 304 0.67 9.36 25.62
N ASP A 305 -0.57 9.27 26.08
CA ASP A 305 -1.04 8.15 26.92
C ASP A 305 -0.94 6.81 26.16
N MET A 306 -1.16 6.82 24.83
CA MET A 306 -0.96 5.65 23.98
C MET A 306 0.50 5.18 23.94
N TYR A 307 1.47 6.09 24.09
CA TYR A 307 2.90 5.77 24.00
C TYR A 307 3.32 4.67 24.97
N SER A 308 2.84 4.71 26.22
CA SER A 308 3.16 3.70 27.23
C SER A 308 2.69 2.30 26.82
N ILE A 309 1.47 2.18 26.31
CA ILE A 309 0.89 0.91 25.87
C ILE A 309 1.60 0.37 24.62
N LEU A 310 1.81 1.24 23.63
CA LEU A 310 2.51 0.88 22.39
C LEU A 310 3.97 0.46 22.65
N SER A 311 4.65 1.10 23.60
CA SER A 311 6.01 0.72 23.98
C SER A 311 6.08 -0.69 24.59
N LYS A 312 5.09 -1.08 25.39
CA LYS A 312 4.99 -2.44 25.95
C LYS A 312 4.67 -3.46 24.85
N LEU A 313 3.77 -3.12 23.94
CA LEU A 313 3.46 -3.97 22.77
C LEU A 313 4.70 -4.18 21.90
N LYS A 314 5.47 -3.12 21.65
CA LYS A 314 6.77 -3.21 20.94
C LYS A 314 7.71 -4.21 21.61
N ASN A 315 7.88 -4.11 22.94
CA ASN A 315 8.77 -4.99 23.68
C ASN A 315 8.32 -6.46 23.59
N LEU A 316 7.01 -6.72 23.63
CA LEU A 316 6.45 -8.06 23.43
C LEU A 316 6.74 -8.60 22.01
N ILE A 317 6.61 -7.75 20.98
CA ILE A 317 6.93 -8.12 19.60
C ILE A 317 8.43 -8.44 19.44
N PHE A 318 9.30 -7.66 20.08
CA PHE A 318 10.75 -7.92 20.01
C PHE A 318 11.14 -9.21 20.73
N GLU A 319 10.55 -9.48 21.90
CA GLU A 319 10.73 -10.74 22.62
C GLU A 319 10.26 -11.94 21.78
N PHE A 320 9.10 -11.81 21.14
CA PHE A 320 8.61 -12.81 20.20
C PHE A 320 9.60 -13.05 19.04
N ASN A 321 10.10 -11.99 18.41
CA ASN A 321 11.05 -12.09 17.30
C ASN A 321 12.35 -12.79 17.71
N GLU A 322 12.86 -12.45 18.89
CA GLU A 322 14.10 -13.05 19.42
C GLU A 322 13.91 -14.56 19.67
N GLU A 323 12.86 -14.95 20.40
CA GLU A 323 12.61 -16.36 20.72
C GLU A 323 12.23 -17.16 19.45
N PHE A 324 11.43 -16.61 18.55
CA PHE A 324 11.09 -17.23 17.27
C PHE A 324 12.34 -17.48 16.42
N SER A 325 13.23 -16.49 16.30
CA SER A 325 14.50 -16.62 15.59
C SER A 325 15.39 -17.68 16.23
N LYS A 326 15.44 -17.77 17.56
CA LYS A 326 16.18 -18.79 18.30
C LYS A 326 15.62 -20.20 18.07
N ARG A 327 14.28 -20.36 18.07
CA ARG A 327 13.63 -21.65 17.76
C ARG A 327 13.89 -22.10 16.33
N LYS A 328 13.83 -21.19 15.34
CA LYS A 328 14.19 -21.48 13.94
C LYS A 328 15.66 -21.94 13.85
N ARG A 329 16.58 -21.24 14.49
CA ARG A 329 18.01 -21.64 14.53
C ARG A 329 18.22 -23.04 15.13
N ASN A 330 17.57 -23.35 16.24
CA ASN A 330 17.69 -24.65 16.90
C ASN A 330 17.15 -25.79 16.01
N LYS A 331 16.12 -25.53 15.21
CA LYS A 331 15.57 -26.49 14.23
C LYS A 331 16.33 -26.47 12.89
N ASN A 332 17.31 -25.60 12.73
CA ASN A 332 18.07 -25.37 11.49
C ASN A 332 17.16 -25.06 10.28
N ILE A 333 16.14 -24.25 10.50
CA ILE A 333 15.17 -23.79 9.50
C ILE A 333 15.20 -22.29 9.34
N VAL A 334 14.80 -21.83 8.16
CA VAL A 334 14.57 -20.41 7.82
C VAL A 334 13.23 -20.26 7.11
N ASP A 335 12.62 -19.09 7.21
CA ASP A 335 11.50 -18.71 6.37
C ASP A 335 11.96 -17.74 5.25
N PHE A 336 11.03 -17.31 4.39
CA PHE A 336 11.35 -16.39 3.28
C PHE A 336 11.79 -15.01 3.78
N ASN A 337 11.21 -14.51 4.88
CA ASN A 337 11.63 -13.24 5.47
C ASN A 337 13.09 -13.33 5.99
N ASP A 338 13.46 -14.45 6.61
CA ASP A 338 14.86 -14.66 7.02
C ASP A 338 15.81 -14.58 5.83
N ILE A 339 15.46 -15.19 4.70
CA ILE A 339 16.30 -15.21 3.50
C ILE A 339 16.54 -13.79 2.98
N GLU A 340 15.48 -12.97 2.87
CA GLU A 340 15.58 -11.58 2.46
C GLU A 340 16.43 -10.76 3.45
N HIS A 341 16.16 -10.87 4.75
CA HIS A 341 16.90 -10.14 5.79
C HIS A 341 18.36 -10.60 5.94
N PHE A 342 18.65 -11.88 5.75
CA PHE A 342 20.02 -12.39 5.72
C PHE A 342 20.79 -11.88 4.50
N ALA A 343 20.15 -11.88 3.33
CA ALA A 343 20.74 -11.28 2.13
C ALA A 343 21.03 -9.78 2.37
N LEU A 344 20.11 -9.06 2.98
CA LEU A 344 20.28 -7.65 3.30
C LEU A 344 21.47 -7.42 4.27
N LYS A 345 21.61 -8.24 5.34
CA LYS A 345 22.73 -8.19 6.30
C LYS A 345 24.07 -8.49 5.64
N ILE A 346 24.08 -9.38 4.64
CA ILE A 346 25.30 -9.69 3.86
C ILE A 346 25.67 -8.51 2.94
N LEU A 347 24.68 -7.89 2.31
CA LEU A 347 24.90 -6.88 1.29
C LEU A 347 25.09 -5.47 1.84
N LEU A 348 24.56 -5.18 3.03
CA LEU A 348 24.65 -3.88 3.68
C LEU A 348 25.37 -3.99 5.02
N LYS A 349 26.15 -2.95 5.36
CA LYS A 349 26.81 -2.78 6.66
C LYS A 349 26.48 -1.41 7.23
N GLU A 350 26.32 -1.34 8.54
CA GLU A 350 26.21 -0.08 9.25
C GLU A 350 27.59 0.35 9.75
N GLU A 351 28.09 1.47 9.23
CA GLU A 351 29.35 2.06 9.68
C GLU A 351 29.11 3.53 10.07
N ASN A 352 29.47 3.87 11.30
CA ASN A 352 29.32 5.23 11.85
C ASN A 352 27.86 5.76 11.76
N GLY A 353 26.85 4.91 11.98
CA GLY A 353 25.43 5.26 11.89
C GLY A 353 24.92 5.47 10.47
N LYS A 354 25.71 5.10 9.44
CA LYS A 354 25.32 5.14 8.03
C LYS A 354 25.33 3.76 7.42
N ILE A 355 24.29 3.48 6.64
CA ILE A 355 24.20 2.23 5.89
C ILE A 355 25.03 2.37 4.62
N GLN A 356 25.93 1.42 4.40
CA GLN A 356 26.81 1.33 3.24
C GLN A 356 26.79 -0.06 2.62
N VAL A 357 27.14 -0.16 1.36
CA VAL A 357 27.27 -1.44 0.66
C VAL A 357 28.48 -2.21 1.16
N SER A 358 28.32 -3.50 1.38
CA SER A 358 29.41 -4.39 1.83
C SER A 358 30.38 -4.74 0.69
N GLU A 359 31.51 -5.36 1.02
CA GLU A 359 32.42 -5.92 0.01
C GLU A 359 31.78 -7.05 -0.82
N VAL A 360 30.82 -7.78 -0.23
CA VAL A 360 30.03 -8.77 -0.98
C VAL A 360 29.16 -8.08 -2.02
N ALA A 361 28.46 -7.02 -1.64
CA ALA A 361 27.63 -6.24 -2.58
C ALA A 361 28.48 -5.66 -3.72
N LYS A 362 29.67 -5.14 -3.45
CA LYS A 362 30.59 -4.63 -4.48
C LYS A 362 30.97 -5.72 -5.50
N ARG A 363 31.20 -6.97 -5.07
CA ARG A 363 31.43 -8.09 -6.00
C ARG A 363 30.24 -8.35 -6.91
N TYR A 364 29.00 -8.25 -6.41
CA TYR A 364 27.80 -8.35 -7.24
C TYR A 364 27.65 -7.13 -8.17
N GLN A 365 27.99 -5.93 -7.72
CA GLN A 365 28.03 -4.73 -8.56
C GLN A 365 29.00 -4.91 -9.74
N GLU A 366 30.16 -5.52 -9.51
CA GLU A 366 31.13 -5.83 -10.58
C GLU A 366 30.62 -6.93 -11.51
N LYS A 367 29.94 -7.95 -10.98
CA LYS A 367 29.41 -9.09 -11.73
C LYS A 367 28.29 -8.66 -12.68
N TYR A 368 27.32 -7.87 -12.18
CA TYR A 368 26.13 -7.53 -12.95
C TYR A 368 26.29 -6.20 -13.70
N LEU A 369 26.25 -6.29 -15.02
CA LEU A 369 26.30 -5.14 -15.90
C LEU A 369 24.94 -4.48 -16.08
N GLU A 370 23.86 -5.26 -15.94
CA GLU A 370 22.48 -4.76 -15.88
C GLU A 370 21.65 -5.63 -14.94
N ILE A 371 20.73 -4.98 -14.25
CA ILE A 371 19.71 -5.59 -13.39
C ILE A 371 18.36 -5.24 -14.01
N ALA A 372 17.63 -6.26 -14.46
CA ALA A 372 16.33 -6.13 -15.07
C ALA A 372 15.25 -6.64 -14.09
N ILE A 373 14.22 -5.84 -13.85
CA ILE A 373 13.17 -6.15 -12.87
C ILE A 373 11.83 -6.11 -13.59
N ASP A 374 11.11 -7.24 -13.58
CA ASP A 374 9.73 -7.33 -14.08
C ASP A 374 8.72 -7.13 -12.95
N GLU A 375 7.56 -6.59 -13.26
CA GLU A 375 6.46 -6.27 -12.32
C GLU A 375 6.92 -5.47 -11.08
N TYR A 376 7.74 -4.44 -11.33
CA TYR A 376 8.39 -3.68 -10.24
C TYR A 376 7.40 -3.03 -9.26
N GLN A 377 6.14 -2.74 -9.66
CA GLN A 377 5.11 -2.21 -8.78
C GLN A 377 4.75 -3.14 -7.61
N ASP A 378 5.09 -4.42 -7.70
CA ASP A 378 4.80 -5.43 -6.65
C ASP A 378 5.97 -5.64 -5.68
N SER A 379 7.08 -4.90 -5.85
CA SER A 379 8.25 -4.97 -4.98
C SER A 379 7.98 -4.33 -3.60
N ASN A 380 8.56 -4.91 -2.55
CA ASN A 380 8.57 -4.33 -1.21
C ASN A 380 9.86 -3.53 -0.95
N LEU A 381 9.94 -2.87 0.21
CA LEU A 381 11.09 -2.02 0.53
C LEU A 381 12.38 -2.82 0.79
N VAL A 382 12.29 -4.03 1.35
CA VAL A 382 13.45 -4.92 1.56
C VAL A 382 14.07 -5.29 0.23
N GLN A 383 13.24 -5.69 -0.75
CA GLN A 383 13.64 -6.06 -2.09
C GLN A 383 14.29 -4.89 -2.85
N GLU A 384 13.74 -3.67 -2.70
CA GLU A 384 14.35 -2.45 -3.25
C GLU A 384 15.76 -2.22 -2.70
N TYR A 385 15.95 -2.37 -1.38
CA TYR A 385 17.27 -2.22 -0.77
C TYR A 385 18.25 -3.28 -1.23
N ILE A 386 17.83 -4.55 -1.36
CA ILE A 386 18.66 -5.65 -1.86
C ILE A 386 19.10 -5.37 -3.30
N LEU A 387 18.17 -5.06 -4.21
CA LEU A 387 18.48 -4.82 -5.62
C LEU A 387 19.31 -3.55 -5.82
N SER A 388 19.01 -2.50 -5.07
CA SER A 388 19.81 -1.26 -5.09
C SER A 388 21.23 -1.49 -4.58
N SER A 389 21.45 -2.35 -3.56
CA SER A 389 22.77 -2.64 -3.01
C SER A 389 23.71 -3.33 -3.99
N VAL A 390 23.17 -4.15 -4.90
CA VAL A 390 23.94 -4.85 -5.95
C VAL A 390 24.01 -4.09 -7.27
N SER A 391 23.41 -2.91 -7.34
CA SER A 391 23.42 -2.00 -8.49
C SER A 391 24.61 -1.03 -8.41
N LYS A 392 25.10 -0.61 -9.59
CA LYS A 392 26.07 0.49 -9.74
C LYS A 392 25.41 1.88 -9.67
N GLY A 393 24.08 1.94 -9.49
CA GLY A 393 23.31 3.17 -9.46
C GLY A 393 22.79 3.65 -10.82
N ASN A 394 23.28 3.09 -11.92
CA ASN A 394 22.90 3.48 -13.29
C ASN A 394 22.63 2.29 -14.23
N ASN A 395 22.48 1.09 -13.69
CA ASN A 395 22.36 -0.15 -14.45
C ASN A 395 21.08 -0.94 -14.09
N ILE A 396 20.05 -0.27 -13.57
CA ILE A 396 18.75 -0.90 -13.31
C ILE A 396 17.80 -0.56 -14.49
N PHE A 397 17.15 -1.59 -15.01
CA PHE A 397 16.05 -1.50 -15.96
C PHE A 397 14.82 -2.16 -15.36
N MET A 398 13.79 -1.38 -15.07
CA MET A 398 12.57 -1.87 -14.47
C MET A 398 11.37 -1.69 -15.39
N VAL A 399 10.49 -2.65 -15.40
CA VAL A 399 9.20 -2.59 -16.08
C VAL A 399 8.08 -2.84 -15.08
N GLY A 400 6.96 -2.14 -15.24
CA GLY A 400 5.82 -2.27 -14.34
C GLY A 400 4.65 -1.40 -14.80
N ASP A 401 3.56 -1.49 -14.07
CA ASP A 401 2.38 -0.66 -14.24
C ASP A 401 1.68 -0.49 -12.88
N VAL A 402 1.73 0.71 -12.33
CA VAL A 402 1.14 1.02 -11.01
C VAL A 402 -0.34 0.64 -10.94
N LYS A 403 -1.07 0.81 -12.05
CA LYS A 403 -2.49 0.44 -12.14
C LYS A 403 -2.76 -1.07 -12.00
N GLN A 404 -1.72 -1.90 -12.06
CA GLN A 404 -1.78 -3.35 -11.87
C GLN A 404 -1.26 -3.80 -10.50
N SER A 405 -0.93 -2.87 -9.59
CA SER A 405 -0.50 -3.21 -8.24
C SER A 405 -1.69 -3.71 -7.41
N ILE A 406 -1.76 -5.02 -7.20
CA ILE A 406 -2.82 -5.70 -6.44
C ILE A 406 -2.27 -6.42 -5.20
N TYR A 407 -0.96 -6.32 -4.93
CA TYR A 407 -0.28 -7.04 -3.85
C TYR A 407 0.02 -6.18 -2.61
N LYS A 408 -0.73 -5.09 -2.39
CA LYS A 408 -0.60 -4.25 -1.19
C LYS A 408 -0.78 -5.05 0.11
N PHE A 409 -1.63 -6.09 0.10
CA PHE A 409 -1.80 -7.03 1.21
C PHE A 409 -0.55 -7.90 1.50
N ARG A 410 0.38 -8.00 0.54
CA ARG A 410 1.73 -8.59 0.71
C ARG A 410 2.79 -7.54 0.96
N GLN A 411 2.41 -6.34 1.38
CA GLN A 411 3.30 -5.21 1.65
C GLN A 411 4.06 -4.69 0.42
N ALA A 412 3.54 -4.93 -0.79
CA ALA A 412 4.03 -4.25 -1.99
C ALA A 412 3.96 -2.72 -1.81
N ARG A 413 4.95 -2.02 -2.33
CA ARG A 413 5.14 -0.57 -2.20
C ARG A 413 5.08 0.11 -3.59
N PRO A 414 3.88 0.26 -4.16
CA PRO A 414 3.71 0.92 -5.46
C PRO A 414 4.21 2.37 -5.45
N ASP A 415 4.27 3.02 -4.30
CA ASP A 415 4.84 4.35 -4.10
C ASP A 415 6.33 4.44 -4.50
N LEU A 416 7.10 3.34 -4.39
CA LEU A 416 8.48 3.29 -4.89
C LEU A 416 8.53 3.48 -6.42
N PHE A 417 7.62 2.81 -7.14
CA PHE A 417 7.51 2.97 -8.59
C PHE A 417 6.96 4.34 -8.98
N LEU A 418 5.94 4.83 -8.28
CA LEU A 418 5.37 6.17 -8.49
C LEU A 418 6.39 7.28 -8.29
N SER A 419 7.24 7.18 -7.27
CA SER A 419 8.33 8.12 -7.04
C SER A 419 9.27 8.19 -8.25
N LYS A 420 9.68 7.04 -8.78
CA LYS A 420 10.51 6.95 -9.99
C LYS A 420 9.74 7.45 -11.22
N TYR A 421 8.47 7.09 -11.36
CA TYR A 421 7.62 7.57 -12.45
C TYR A 421 7.49 9.08 -12.48
N LYS A 422 7.42 9.75 -11.32
CA LYS A 422 7.34 11.21 -11.18
C LYS A 422 8.69 11.90 -11.42
N THR A 423 9.80 11.28 -11.02
CA THR A 423 11.14 11.90 -11.07
C THR A 423 11.91 11.64 -12.37
N TYR A 424 11.74 10.46 -12.98
CA TYR A 424 12.45 10.09 -14.22
C TYR A 424 11.94 10.91 -15.40
N LYS A 425 12.84 11.27 -16.33
CA LYS A 425 12.56 12.15 -17.46
C LYS A 425 12.18 11.37 -18.73
N LEU A 426 11.32 11.95 -19.53
CA LEU A 426 11.08 11.44 -20.89
C LEU A 426 12.32 11.68 -21.78
N LYS A 427 12.50 10.90 -22.84
CA LYS A 427 13.67 10.96 -23.73
C LYS A 427 13.92 12.37 -24.29
N GLN A 428 12.87 13.11 -24.57
CA GLN A 428 12.93 14.49 -25.09
C GLN A 428 13.40 15.50 -24.05
N ASP A 429 13.20 15.24 -22.76
CA ASP A 429 13.47 16.15 -21.65
C ASP A 429 14.72 15.73 -20.86
N LYS A 430 15.36 14.61 -21.27
CA LYS A 430 16.49 14.00 -20.58
C LYS A 430 17.78 14.76 -20.84
N THR A 431 18.52 15.08 -19.78
CA THR A 431 19.93 15.50 -19.82
C THR A 431 20.85 14.29 -19.62
N GLU A 432 22.16 14.47 -19.69
CA GLU A 432 23.15 13.37 -19.66
C GLU A 432 23.10 12.53 -18.38
N ASN A 433 22.75 13.15 -17.26
CA ASN A 433 22.73 12.50 -15.93
C ASN A 433 21.32 12.10 -15.44
N ASP A 434 20.27 12.31 -16.24
CA ASP A 434 18.91 12.00 -15.83
C ASP A 434 18.57 10.53 -16.07
N ASP A 435 17.79 9.95 -15.17
CA ASP A 435 17.16 8.65 -15.39
C ASP A 435 16.04 8.75 -16.43
N LEU A 436 15.90 7.70 -17.25
CA LEU A 436 14.99 7.69 -18.40
C LEU A 436 13.71 6.95 -18.08
N LYS A 437 12.57 7.60 -18.36
CA LYS A 437 11.23 7.00 -18.40
C LYS A 437 10.79 6.76 -19.84
N ILE A 438 10.30 5.55 -20.11
CA ILE A 438 9.67 5.16 -21.38
C ILE A 438 8.24 4.73 -21.09
N GLN A 439 7.25 5.41 -21.66
CA GLN A 439 5.84 5.09 -21.48
C GLN A 439 5.35 4.19 -22.63
N LEU A 440 4.72 3.06 -22.25
CA LEU A 440 4.06 2.13 -23.17
C LEU A 440 2.54 2.30 -22.99
N PHE A 441 1.90 3.00 -23.91
CA PHE A 441 0.47 3.35 -23.80
C PHE A 441 -0.45 2.56 -24.74
N LYS A 442 0.10 1.71 -25.63
CA LYS A 442 -0.68 0.85 -26.52
C LYS A 442 -0.93 -0.53 -25.91
N ASN A 443 -2.16 -0.99 -25.97
CA ASN A 443 -2.55 -2.34 -25.57
C ASN A 443 -2.68 -3.25 -26.83
N PHE A 444 -1.98 -4.38 -26.81
CA PHE A 444 -1.97 -5.39 -27.88
C PHE A 444 -2.70 -6.69 -27.48
N ARG A 445 -3.37 -6.70 -26.32
CA ARG A 445 -4.02 -7.89 -25.75
C ARG A 445 -5.52 -7.89 -25.92
N SER A 446 -6.15 -6.72 -25.84
CA SER A 446 -7.60 -6.55 -25.75
C SER A 446 -8.15 -5.74 -26.91
N ARG A 447 -9.41 -5.98 -27.27
CA ARG A 447 -10.14 -5.22 -28.27
C ARG A 447 -10.56 -3.85 -27.73
N ASP A 448 -10.93 -2.96 -28.66
CA ASP A 448 -11.36 -1.59 -28.40
C ASP A 448 -12.51 -1.48 -27.38
N ASN A 449 -13.58 -2.26 -27.57
CA ASN A 449 -14.74 -2.24 -26.67
C ASN A 449 -14.38 -2.58 -25.20
N VAL A 450 -13.41 -3.49 -24.98
CA VAL A 450 -12.92 -3.80 -23.64
C VAL A 450 -12.11 -2.64 -23.07
N LEU A 451 -11.26 -2.03 -23.89
CA LEU A 451 -10.41 -0.91 -23.48
C LEU A 451 -11.24 0.34 -23.17
N ASP A 452 -12.23 0.66 -24.02
CA ASP A 452 -13.10 1.81 -23.87
C ASP A 452 -13.93 1.70 -22.58
N PHE A 453 -14.51 0.53 -22.33
CA PHE A 453 -15.26 0.31 -21.08
C PHE A 453 -14.34 0.41 -19.85
N THR A 454 -13.15 -0.17 -19.90
CA THR A 454 -12.16 -0.06 -18.81
C THR A 454 -11.78 1.39 -18.56
N ASN A 455 -11.53 2.18 -19.61
CA ASN A 455 -11.21 3.59 -19.48
C ASN A 455 -12.35 4.38 -18.83
N ILE A 456 -13.61 4.12 -19.22
CA ILE A 456 -14.79 4.79 -18.63
C ILE A 456 -14.85 4.51 -17.12
N VAL A 457 -14.74 3.23 -16.73
CA VAL A 457 -14.83 2.86 -15.30
C VAL A 457 -13.70 3.50 -14.49
N PHE A 458 -12.44 3.40 -14.96
CA PHE A 458 -11.30 3.92 -14.21
C PHE A 458 -11.21 5.45 -14.20
N GLN A 459 -11.77 6.13 -15.19
CA GLN A 459 -11.89 7.57 -15.19
C GLN A 459 -12.79 8.09 -14.05
N ASP A 460 -13.80 7.30 -13.67
CA ASP A 460 -14.73 7.68 -12.60
C ASP A 460 -14.25 7.27 -11.21
N ILE A 461 -13.50 6.16 -11.08
CA ILE A 461 -13.15 5.59 -9.78
C ILE A 461 -11.68 5.74 -9.37
N MET A 462 -10.77 6.12 -10.27
CA MET A 462 -9.34 6.24 -9.97
C MET A 462 -8.89 7.70 -9.97
N SER A 463 -8.35 8.13 -8.84
CA SER A 463 -7.81 9.47 -8.62
C SER A 463 -6.51 9.41 -7.82
N ASN A 464 -5.87 10.55 -7.59
CA ASN A 464 -4.70 10.61 -6.70
C ASN A 464 -5.03 10.15 -5.27
N ASP A 465 -6.25 10.35 -4.78
CA ASP A 465 -6.68 9.94 -3.45
C ASP A 465 -7.12 8.47 -3.41
N LEU A 466 -7.66 7.95 -4.53
CA LEU A 466 -8.06 6.57 -4.68
C LEU A 466 -7.28 5.89 -5.81
N GLY A 467 -6.13 5.31 -5.48
CA GLY A 467 -5.27 4.61 -6.45
C GLY A 467 -3.92 5.28 -6.72
N ASP A 468 -3.62 6.39 -6.02
CA ASP A 468 -2.34 7.10 -6.06
C ASP A 468 -1.95 7.69 -7.43
N ILE A 469 -2.87 7.65 -8.42
CA ILE A 469 -2.65 8.15 -9.78
C ILE A 469 -3.92 8.78 -10.36
N GLU A 470 -3.79 9.91 -11.02
CA GLU A 470 -4.88 10.52 -11.78
C GLU A 470 -5.06 9.80 -13.11
N TYR A 471 -6.27 9.23 -13.35
CA TYR A 471 -6.56 8.49 -14.56
C TYR A 471 -7.05 9.42 -15.67
N ASP A 472 -6.11 10.14 -16.29
CA ASP A 472 -6.35 11.06 -17.40
C ASP A 472 -6.02 10.42 -18.77
N GLU A 473 -6.12 11.19 -19.85
CA GLU A 473 -5.82 10.75 -21.21
C GLU A 473 -4.41 10.15 -21.40
N LYS A 474 -3.46 10.47 -20.51
CA LYS A 474 -2.10 9.93 -20.55
C LYS A 474 -2.02 8.51 -20.01
N GLU A 475 -2.98 8.15 -19.15
CA GLU A 475 -3.06 6.83 -18.53
C GLU A 475 -4.05 5.89 -19.23
N TYR A 476 -4.81 6.38 -20.24
CA TYR A 476 -5.76 5.58 -20.98
C TYR A 476 -5.11 4.39 -21.68
N LEU A 477 -5.88 3.31 -21.75
CA LEU A 477 -5.54 2.13 -22.54
C LEU A 477 -5.92 2.41 -24.00
N ASN A 478 -4.91 2.44 -24.87
CA ASN A 478 -5.10 2.72 -26.30
C ASN A 478 -4.93 1.45 -27.12
N LEU A 479 -5.81 1.23 -28.09
CA LEU A 479 -5.71 0.07 -28.99
C LEU A 479 -4.38 0.09 -29.76
N GLY A 480 -3.66 -1.05 -29.72
CA GLY A 480 -2.38 -1.23 -30.38
C GLY A 480 -2.35 -2.33 -31.44
N ALA A 481 -3.33 -3.24 -31.43
CA ALA A 481 -3.41 -4.38 -32.33
C ALA A 481 -4.56 -4.23 -33.34
N ASP A 482 -4.36 -4.76 -34.53
CA ASP A 482 -5.42 -4.90 -35.52
C ASP A 482 -6.15 -6.23 -35.28
N TYR A 483 -7.43 -6.15 -34.97
CA TYR A 483 -8.28 -7.32 -34.79
C TYR A 483 -9.24 -7.48 -35.99
N PRO A 484 -9.54 -8.72 -36.41
CA PRO A 484 -10.57 -8.96 -37.41
C PRO A 484 -11.93 -8.40 -36.97
N GLU A 485 -12.74 -7.90 -37.90
CA GLU A 485 -14.10 -7.47 -37.63
C GLU A 485 -14.91 -8.62 -36.99
N LEU A 486 -15.66 -8.29 -35.93
CA LEU A 486 -16.54 -9.25 -35.31
C LEU A 486 -17.82 -9.39 -36.13
N LYS A 487 -18.25 -10.63 -36.37
CA LYS A 487 -19.54 -10.92 -36.99
C LYS A 487 -20.74 -10.52 -36.12
N GLN A 488 -20.51 -10.34 -34.84
CA GLN A 488 -21.48 -9.99 -33.82
C GLN A 488 -20.87 -8.92 -32.90
N ASN A 489 -21.62 -7.87 -32.61
CA ASN A 489 -21.18 -6.87 -31.65
C ASN A 489 -21.43 -7.38 -30.22
N PHE A 490 -20.36 -7.54 -29.44
CA PHE A 490 -20.43 -7.88 -28.03
C PHE A 490 -20.36 -6.58 -27.23
N ALA A 491 -21.52 -6.09 -26.81
CA ALA A 491 -21.62 -4.98 -25.89
C ALA A 491 -21.18 -5.42 -24.48
N THR A 492 -20.70 -4.49 -23.69
CA THR A 492 -20.47 -4.72 -22.27
C THR A 492 -21.82 -4.82 -21.56
N GLU A 493 -22.00 -5.85 -20.75
CA GLU A 493 -23.20 -6.07 -19.93
C GLU A 493 -22.85 -5.77 -18.46
N ILE A 494 -23.74 -5.11 -17.75
CA ILE A 494 -23.60 -4.81 -16.32
C ILE A 494 -24.80 -5.41 -15.60
N ASP A 495 -24.55 -6.39 -14.76
CA ASP A 495 -25.55 -6.98 -13.86
C ASP A 495 -25.47 -6.30 -12.49
N ILE A 496 -26.57 -5.68 -12.07
CA ILE A 496 -26.69 -5.04 -10.76
C ILE A 496 -27.56 -5.93 -9.88
N ILE A 497 -26.97 -6.49 -8.83
CA ILE A 497 -27.66 -7.32 -7.84
C ILE A 497 -27.97 -6.43 -6.62
N ASP A 498 -29.25 -6.19 -6.33
CA ASP A 498 -29.68 -5.49 -5.12
C ASP A 498 -29.94 -6.50 -3.99
N LEU A 499 -29.04 -6.54 -3.02
CA LEU A 499 -29.10 -7.45 -1.86
C LEU A 499 -30.02 -6.95 -0.72
N LYS A 500 -30.63 -5.76 -0.84
CA LYS A 500 -31.45 -5.18 0.25
C LYS A 500 -32.71 -5.96 0.56
N GLU A 501 -33.24 -6.75 -0.37
CA GLU A 501 -34.41 -7.59 -0.11
C GLU A 501 -34.04 -8.86 0.69
N GLU A 502 -32.83 -9.40 0.54
CA GLU A 502 -32.38 -10.56 1.32
C GLU A 502 -32.13 -10.21 2.79
N GLU A 503 -31.54 -9.05 3.10
CA GLU A 503 -31.37 -8.59 4.49
C GLU A 503 -32.71 -8.39 5.21
N LYS A 504 -33.78 -8.01 4.49
CA LYS A 504 -35.12 -7.90 5.08
C LYS A 504 -35.75 -9.26 5.34
N GLN A 505 -35.52 -10.25 4.50
CA GLN A 505 -36.03 -11.61 4.69
C GLN A 505 -35.25 -12.34 5.80
N GLU A 506 -33.94 -12.25 5.87
CA GLU A 506 -33.15 -12.83 6.97
C GLU A 506 -33.46 -12.18 8.33
N ASN A 507 -33.72 -10.86 8.37
CA ASN A 507 -34.12 -10.20 9.62
C ASN A 507 -35.53 -10.58 10.06
N ILE A 508 -36.47 -10.77 9.12
CA ILE A 508 -37.84 -11.23 9.44
C ILE A 508 -37.81 -12.70 9.90
N GLU A 509 -37.10 -13.58 9.22
CA GLU A 509 -36.95 -14.98 9.64
C GLU A 509 -36.22 -15.11 10.99
N ASN A 510 -35.24 -14.25 11.28
CA ASN A 510 -34.57 -14.23 12.58
C ASN A 510 -35.44 -13.65 13.70
N GLU A 511 -36.28 -12.66 13.42
CA GLU A 511 -37.27 -12.14 14.38
C GLU A 511 -38.37 -13.18 14.67
N GLU A 512 -38.91 -13.86 13.66
CA GLU A 512 -39.90 -14.92 13.85
C GLU A 512 -39.32 -16.13 14.62
N ILE A 513 -38.07 -16.54 14.37
CA ILE A 513 -37.40 -17.61 15.13
C ILE A 513 -37.11 -17.17 16.59
N PHE A 514 -36.89 -15.89 16.84
CA PHE A 514 -36.71 -15.37 18.21
C PHE A 514 -38.03 -15.28 18.98
N GLU A 515 -39.13 -14.93 18.31
CA GLU A 515 -40.48 -14.91 18.91
C GLU A 515 -40.98 -16.33 19.20
N GLU A 516 -40.86 -17.28 18.29
CA GLU A 516 -41.21 -18.67 18.54
C GLU A 516 -40.42 -19.32 19.68
N LYS A 517 -39.13 -19.03 19.83
CA LYS A 517 -38.32 -19.50 20.96
C LYS A 517 -38.72 -18.90 22.30
N ASN A 518 -39.15 -17.67 22.31
CA ASN A 518 -39.63 -17.02 23.54
C ASN A 518 -41.02 -17.52 23.95
N GLU A 519 -41.89 -17.79 23.00
CA GLU A 519 -43.21 -18.41 23.27
C GLU A 519 -43.07 -19.85 23.78
N GLU A 520 -42.13 -20.65 23.23
CA GLU A 520 -41.85 -22.02 23.75
C GLU A 520 -41.19 -22.04 25.14
N GLU A 521 -40.46 -20.97 25.54
CA GLU A 521 -39.91 -20.85 26.89
C GLU A 521 -40.97 -20.36 27.89
N GLU A 522 -41.92 -19.53 27.50
CA GLU A 522 -43.04 -19.12 28.39
C GLU A 522 -44.07 -20.23 28.60
N GLU A 523 -44.26 -21.18 27.66
CA GLU A 523 -45.11 -22.34 27.85
C GLU A 523 -44.48 -23.46 28.75
N ARG A 524 -43.17 -23.34 29.09
CA ARG A 524 -42.44 -24.30 29.92
C ARG A 524 -42.23 -23.85 31.36
N VAL A 525 -42.75 -22.71 31.77
CA VAL A 525 -42.78 -22.23 33.17
C VAL A 525 -44.19 -22.41 33.74
#